data_d5af5a8082bfceaa91c843819d9bdfeb
#
_entry.id   d5af5a8082bfceaa91c843819d9bdfeb
#
_cell.length_a   1.000
_cell.length_b   1.000
_cell.length_c   1.000
_cell.angle_alpha   90.00
_cell.angle_beta   90.00
_cell.angle_gamma   90.00
#
_symmetry.space_group_name_H-M   'P 1'
#
loop_
_entity.id
_entity.type
_entity.pdbx_description
1 polymer ?
#
loop_
_entity_poly.entity_id
_entity_poly.type
_entity_poly.pdbx_seq_one_letter_code
_entity_poly.pdbx_strand_id
1 'polypeptide(L)'
;MRASEPLPAVEIEHFEQEVQASGNTGLLRLHSRDQQLKAQAVLQRALGDGFIVALNLAPTTPECLMTGGAQPMKLGLDLSGGVHFKLEVDVDAATERKLEQYENGIKRRLRDERIRGRVALDGTRVGMTFRAVDDREAARAAVRDLYPELLLDRVDDDTPQLFAEVTQVTIAEVVEYAVAQNLTTLRNRVNELGVSEPLVQRQGKNRIVVELPGIQDTAEAKRILGKVANLEFRLVAETSAPISERQRFDYRGESRQGMTEWLERDIIITGERVSNAASSFDQNGQPNVQITLDGEGGMLMSRATRANVKRRMGVLFIERKYRTRYETDEEGATVVIRDPYDEKKVLTAPVIQSALGAQFQITGLDNPGEASELALMLRAGALAAPLSFVEARPVGPSPCAQNIELGMESLQLGLALVVLLMPVSSRLSGVLTLVA
;
A
#
# COMPACT_ATOMS: atom_id res chain seq x y z
N MET A 1 10.07 -36.52 18.03
CA MET A 1 10.10 -35.84 19.34
C MET A 1 11.31 -34.91 19.36
N ARG A 2 11.13 -33.62 19.07
CA ARG A 2 12.13 -32.58 19.30
C ARG A 2 11.83 -31.98 20.66
N ALA A 3 12.84 -31.98 21.53
CA ALA A 3 12.75 -31.40 22.86
C ALA A 3 12.30 -29.95 22.75
N SER A 4 11.23 -29.60 23.47
CA SER A 4 10.76 -28.23 23.62
C SER A 4 11.83 -27.46 24.40
N GLU A 5 12.52 -26.54 23.72
CA GLU A 5 13.31 -25.54 24.42
C GLU A 5 12.37 -24.77 25.38
N PRO A 6 12.78 -24.57 26.64
CA PRO A 6 11.98 -23.79 27.56
C PRO A 6 11.86 -22.34 27.03
N LEU A 7 10.64 -21.83 26.95
CA LEU A 7 10.35 -20.46 26.58
C LEU A 7 11.11 -19.50 27.51
N PRO A 8 11.81 -18.47 27.02
CA PRO A 8 12.46 -17.49 27.86
C PRO A 8 11.41 -16.83 28.76
N ALA A 9 11.69 -16.76 30.06
CA ALA A 9 10.81 -16.11 31.02
C ALA A 9 10.66 -14.63 30.63
N VAL A 10 9.44 -14.23 30.27
CA VAL A 10 9.06 -12.85 29.98
C VAL A 10 8.33 -12.33 31.20
N GLU A 11 8.85 -11.29 31.85
CA GLU A 11 8.15 -10.62 32.94
C GLU A 11 6.97 -9.80 32.40
N ILE A 12 5.77 -10.17 32.80
CA ILE A 12 4.51 -9.52 32.41
C ILE A 12 4.16 -8.51 33.49
N GLU A 13 4.02 -7.25 33.13
CA GLU A 13 3.57 -6.18 34.01
C GLU A 13 2.07 -6.26 34.25
N HIS A 14 1.30 -6.41 33.17
CA HIS A 14 -0.15 -6.45 33.20
C HIS A 14 -0.72 -7.26 32.05
N PHE A 15 -1.78 -8.03 32.31
CA PHE A 15 -2.54 -8.72 31.28
C PHE A 15 -4.00 -8.37 31.42
N GLU A 16 -4.61 -7.87 30.37
CA GLU A 16 -6.02 -7.54 30.29
C GLU A 16 -6.64 -8.21 29.06
N GLN A 17 -7.78 -8.85 29.30
CA GLN A 17 -8.55 -9.47 28.24
C GLN A 17 -9.87 -8.71 28.09
N GLU A 18 -10.07 -8.09 26.94
CA GLU A 18 -11.30 -7.39 26.60
C GLU A 18 -12.08 -8.20 25.57
N VAL A 19 -13.34 -8.50 25.87
CA VAL A 19 -14.26 -9.17 24.96
C VAL A 19 -15.09 -8.11 24.26
N GLN A 20 -14.73 -7.80 23.02
CA GLN A 20 -15.49 -6.87 22.18
C GLN A 20 -16.43 -7.64 21.24
N ALA A 21 -17.47 -6.96 20.74
CA ALA A 21 -18.41 -7.54 19.77
C ALA A 21 -17.74 -8.00 18.45
N SER A 22 -16.53 -7.54 18.16
CA SER A 22 -15.70 -7.87 16.99
C SER A 22 -14.69 -8.99 17.22
N GLY A 23 -14.60 -9.57 18.43
CA GLY A 23 -13.63 -10.62 18.76
C GLY A 23 -13.00 -10.43 20.15
N ASN A 24 -12.25 -11.45 20.58
CA ASN A 24 -11.48 -11.37 21.84
C ASN A 24 -10.14 -10.69 21.58
N THR A 25 -9.89 -9.57 22.24
CA THR A 25 -8.61 -8.89 22.26
C THR A 25 -7.92 -9.10 23.61
N GLY A 26 -6.62 -9.40 23.58
CA GLY A 26 -5.78 -9.48 24.79
C GLY A 26 -4.72 -8.39 24.74
N LEU A 27 -4.58 -7.62 25.80
CA LEU A 27 -3.53 -6.62 25.97
C LEU A 27 -2.49 -7.17 26.96
N LEU A 28 -1.24 -7.24 26.50
CA LEU A 28 -0.11 -7.66 27.32
C LEU A 28 0.86 -6.48 27.48
N ARG A 29 1.04 -6.00 28.71
CA ARG A 29 1.96 -4.91 29.03
C ARG A 29 3.28 -5.49 29.56
N LEU A 30 4.40 -5.00 29.03
CA LEU A 30 5.75 -5.43 29.35
C LEU A 30 6.61 -4.25 29.76
N HIS A 31 7.60 -4.50 30.62
CA HIS A 31 8.44 -3.44 31.19
C HIS A 31 9.44 -2.82 30.21
N SER A 32 9.84 -3.54 29.16
CA SER A 32 10.83 -3.02 28.21
C SER A 32 10.50 -3.38 26.77
N ARG A 33 11.02 -2.59 25.84
CA ARG A 33 10.89 -2.82 24.38
C ARG A 33 11.55 -4.12 23.93
N ASP A 34 12.68 -4.49 24.51
CA ASP A 34 13.39 -5.75 24.19
C ASP A 34 12.57 -6.98 24.58
N GLN A 35 11.86 -6.90 25.72
CA GLN A 35 10.93 -7.95 26.14
C GLN A 35 9.72 -8.03 25.21
N GLN A 36 9.26 -6.89 24.70
CA GLN A 36 8.12 -6.80 23.77
C GLN A 36 8.40 -7.57 22.47
N LEU A 37 9.59 -7.42 21.88
CA LEU A 37 9.99 -8.14 20.66
C LEU A 37 10.11 -9.65 20.90
N LYS A 38 10.71 -10.04 22.03
CA LYS A 38 10.81 -11.46 22.40
C LYS A 38 9.42 -12.06 22.62
N ALA A 39 8.53 -11.34 23.30
CA ALA A 39 7.16 -11.76 23.54
C ALA A 39 6.36 -11.89 22.26
N GLN A 40 6.51 -10.95 21.31
CA GLN A 40 5.86 -11.06 20.00
C GLN A 40 6.23 -12.35 19.28
N ALA A 41 7.53 -12.66 19.19
CA ALA A 41 8.00 -13.86 18.51
C ALA A 41 7.47 -15.15 19.16
N VAL A 42 7.37 -15.15 20.49
CA VAL A 42 6.83 -16.28 21.27
C VAL A 42 5.33 -16.41 21.06
N LEU A 43 4.59 -15.31 21.20
CA LEU A 43 3.13 -15.27 21.03
C LEU A 43 2.71 -15.64 19.62
N GLN A 44 3.38 -15.09 18.59
CA GLN A 44 3.07 -15.41 17.18
C GLN A 44 3.26 -16.90 16.92
N ARG A 45 4.31 -17.52 17.47
CA ARG A 45 4.56 -18.96 17.35
C ARG A 45 3.55 -19.81 18.11
N ALA A 46 3.11 -19.35 19.29
CA ALA A 46 2.18 -20.08 20.14
C ALA A 46 0.72 -19.98 19.66
N LEU A 47 0.31 -18.81 19.18
CA LEU A 47 -1.06 -18.53 18.74
C LEU A 47 -1.30 -18.93 17.28
N GLY A 48 -0.24 -19.08 16.49
CA GLY A 48 -0.33 -19.40 15.06
C GLY A 48 -0.94 -18.27 14.24
N ASP A 49 -1.35 -18.59 13.01
CA ASP A 49 -1.84 -17.62 12.02
C ASP A 49 -3.28 -17.13 12.28
N GLY A 50 -3.94 -17.71 13.30
CA GLY A 50 -5.30 -17.33 13.70
C GLY A 50 -5.41 -16.01 14.49
N PHE A 51 -4.27 -15.46 14.93
CA PHE A 51 -4.22 -14.25 15.74
C PHE A 51 -3.19 -13.28 15.22
N ILE A 52 -3.50 -11.98 15.38
CA ILE A 52 -2.59 -10.88 15.03
C ILE A 52 -1.96 -10.35 16.31
N VAL A 53 -0.63 -10.42 16.40
CA VAL A 53 0.12 -9.86 17.52
C VAL A 53 0.67 -8.50 17.11
N ALA A 54 -0.01 -7.43 17.52
CA ALA A 54 0.40 -6.05 17.25
C ALA A 54 1.24 -5.51 18.40
N LEU A 55 2.34 -4.83 18.09
CA LEU A 55 3.15 -4.10 19.07
C LEU A 55 2.68 -2.66 19.16
N ASN A 56 2.49 -2.18 20.38
CA ASN A 56 2.15 -0.77 20.64
C ASN A 56 2.90 -0.28 21.88
N LEU A 57 3.16 1.03 21.97
CA LEU A 57 3.76 1.66 23.14
C LEU A 57 2.66 2.19 24.02
N ALA A 58 2.62 1.71 25.27
CA ALA A 58 1.71 2.25 26.28
C ALA A 58 2.33 3.51 26.91
N PRO A 59 1.54 4.57 27.11
CA PRO A 59 2.02 5.76 27.81
C PRO A 59 2.33 5.42 29.29
N THR A 60 3.45 5.94 29.78
CA THR A 60 3.85 5.83 31.19
C THR A 60 3.41 7.03 32.02
N THR A 61 2.66 7.95 31.41
CA THR A 61 2.15 9.15 32.09
C THR A 61 1.14 8.76 33.17
N PRO A 62 1.31 9.20 34.42
CA PRO A 62 0.35 8.94 35.51
C PRO A 62 -1.06 9.43 35.15
N GLU A 63 -2.08 8.68 35.56
CA GLU A 63 -3.49 8.99 35.27
C GLU A 63 -3.92 10.37 35.77
N CYS A 64 -3.38 10.82 36.89
CA CYS A 64 -3.67 12.15 37.45
C CYS A 64 -3.23 13.29 36.53
N LEU A 65 -2.19 13.10 35.76
CA LEU A 65 -1.74 14.08 34.76
C LEU A 65 -2.56 13.98 33.47
N MET A 66 -2.94 12.77 33.07
CA MET A 66 -3.79 12.56 31.87
C MET A 66 -5.20 13.15 32.10
N THR A 67 -5.79 12.99 33.29
CA THR A 67 -7.05 13.64 33.63
C THR A 67 -6.96 15.17 33.68
N GLY A 68 -5.77 15.72 33.92
CA GLY A 68 -5.47 17.15 33.80
C GLY A 68 -5.22 17.66 32.40
N GLY A 69 -5.31 16.79 31.37
CA GLY A 69 -5.09 17.13 29.94
C GLY A 69 -3.62 17.04 29.50
N ALA A 70 -2.71 16.55 30.33
CA ALA A 70 -1.33 16.32 29.94
C ALA A 70 -1.24 15.13 29.00
N GLN A 71 -0.61 15.34 27.83
CA GLN A 71 -0.32 14.27 26.88
C GLN A 71 1.19 13.93 26.94
N PRO A 72 1.56 12.63 26.76
CA PRO A 72 2.97 12.28 26.66
C PRO A 72 3.61 12.98 25.46
N MET A 73 4.84 13.43 25.65
CA MET A 73 5.61 14.05 24.58
C MET A 73 5.89 13.02 23.50
N LYS A 74 5.51 13.33 22.28
CA LYS A 74 5.77 12.48 21.12
C LYS A 74 7.24 12.63 20.73
N LEU A 75 7.95 11.51 20.71
CA LEU A 75 9.38 11.46 20.43
C LEU A 75 9.62 11.15 18.95
N GLY A 76 10.39 11.99 18.26
CA GLY A 76 10.83 11.74 16.89
C GLY A 76 11.83 10.59 16.77
N LEU A 77 12.29 10.32 15.54
CA LEU A 77 13.21 9.23 15.23
C LEU A 77 14.51 9.29 16.07
N ASP A 78 15.02 10.50 16.31
CA ASP A 78 16.26 10.74 17.05
C ASP A 78 16.20 10.37 18.54
N LEU A 79 15.00 10.37 19.13
CA LEU A 79 14.78 10.11 20.55
C LEU A 79 14.15 8.73 20.82
N SER A 80 13.32 8.23 19.93
CA SER A 80 12.67 6.92 20.10
C SER A 80 13.35 5.78 19.36
N GLY A 81 14.33 6.10 18.49
CA GLY A 81 14.82 5.16 17.51
C GLY A 81 13.75 4.82 16.48
N GLY A 82 14.02 3.92 15.56
CA GLY A 82 13.05 3.50 14.56
C GLY A 82 13.70 3.17 13.23
N VAL A 83 12.99 3.42 12.12
CA VAL A 83 13.50 3.12 10.78
C VAL A 83 13.39 4.34 9.88
N HIS A 84 14.46 4.60 9.14
CA HIS A 84 14.52 5.58 8.06
C HIS A 84 14.54 4.86 6.71
N PHE A 85 13.58 5.17 5.85
CA PHE A 85 13.53 4.68 4.47
C PHE A 85 13.70 5.82 3.48
N LYS A 86 14.49 5.58 2.44
CA LYS A 86 14.52 6.39 1.22
C LYS A 86 13.98 5.54 0.08
N LEU A 87 12.86 5.97 -0.46
CA LEU A 87 12.13 5.31 -1.53
C LEU A 87 12.30 6.10 -2.83
N GLU A 88 12.43 5.43 -3.94
CA GLU A 88 12.47 6.01 -5.27
C GLU A 88 11.28 5.52 -6.08
N VAL A 89 10.57 6.46 -6.69
CA VAL A 89 9.42 6.17 -7.56
C VAL A 89 9.94 5.71 -8.91
N ASP A 90 9.46 4.57 -9.36
CA ASP A 90 9.77 4.00 -10.68
C ASP A 90 9.03 4.81 -11.76
N VAL A 91 9.78 5.73 -12.37
CA VAL A 91 9.29 6.66 -13.40
C VAL A 91 8.93 5.91 -14.68
N ASP A 92 9.72 4.91 -15.05
CA ASP A 92 9.52 4.15 -16.28
C ASP A 92 8.22 3.33 -16.18
N ALA A 93 8.00 2.67 -15.05
CA ALA A 93 6.75 1.96 -14.80
C ALA A 93 5.53 2.89 -14.71
N ALA A 94 5.67 4.12 -14.21
CA ALA A 94 4.59 5.11 -14.23
C ALA A 94 4.23 5.52 -15.66
N THR A 95 5.24 5.76 -16.48
CA THR A 95 5.09 6.13 -17.90
C THR A 95 4.46 4.99 -18.70
N GLU A 96 4.94 3.76 -18.50
CA GLU A 96 4.38 2.56 -19.14
C GLU A 96 2.89 2.38 -18.85
N ARG A 97 2.49 2.51 -17.57
CA ARG A 97 1.06 2.45 -17.20
C ARG A 97 0.23 3.54 -17.89
N LYS A 98 0.78 4.73 -18.02
CA LYS A 98 0.09 5.82 -18.72
C LYS A 98 -0.07 5.51 -20.20
N LEU A 99 0.96 4.94 -20.83
CA LEU A 99 0.90 4.47 -22.24
C LEU A 99 -0.15 3.36 -22.41
N GLU A 100 -0.23 2.39 -21.49
CA GLU A 100 -1.29 1.36 -21.52
C GLU A 100 -2.70 1.97 -21.40
N GLN A 101 -2.87 3.01 -20.58
CA GLN A 101 -4.14 3.73 -20.48
C GLN A 101 -4.50 4.41 -21.80
N TYR A 102 -3.54 5.08 -22.45
CA TYR A 102 -3.73 5.66 -23.77
C TYR A 102 -4.07 4.59 -24.82
N GLU A 103 -3.33 3.48 -24.86
CA GLU A 103 -3.60 2.37 -25.76
C GLU A 103 -5.05 1.87 -25.61
N ASN A 104 -5.47 1.60 -24.38
CA ASN A 104 -6.82 1.11 -24.09
C ASN A 104 -7.91 2.14 -24.40
N GLY A 105 -7.65 3.41 -24.13
CA GLY A 105 -8.57 4.51 -24.45
C GLY A 105 -8.72 4.70 -25.96
N ILE A 106 -7.61 4.69 -26.70
CA ILE A 106 -7.59 4.77 -28.16
C ILE A 106 -8.30 3.55 -28.76
N LYS A 107 -8.04 2.33 -28.30
CA LYS A 107 -8.76 1.12 -28.76
C LYS A 107 -10.28 1.26 -28.60
N ARG A 108 -10.73 1.78 -27.45
CA ARG A 108 -12.16 2.04 -27.21
C ARG A 108 -12.72 3.08 -28.18
N ARG A 109 -12.05 4.23 -28.31
CA ARG A 109 -12.48 5.32 -29.17
C ARG A 109 -12.60 4.88 -30.63
N LEU A 110 -11.60 4.17 -31.17
CA LEU A 110 -11.64 3.65 -32.53
C LEU A 110 -12.79 2.66 -32.73
N ARG A 111 -13.08 1.82 -31.73
CA ARG A 111 -14.21 0.87 -31.79
C ARG A 111 -15.56 1.60 -31.83
N ASP A 112 -15.73 2.60 -30.97
CA ASP A 112 -16.95 3.38 -30.84
C ASP A 112 -17.25 4.15 -32.12
N GLU A 113 -16.22 4.67 -32.79
CA GLU A 113 -16.33 5.37 -34.08
C GLU A 113 -16.28 4.42 -35.28
N ARG A 114 -16.20 3.10 -35.04
CA ARG A 114 -16.14 2.07 -36.08
C ARG A 114 -14.96 2.19 -37.06
N ILE A 115 -13.86 2.81 -36.60
CA ILE A 115 -12.61 2.93 -37.35
C ILE A 115 -11.84 1.62 -37.24
N ARG A 116 -11.48 1.05 -38.38
CA ARG A 116 -10.77 -0.25 -38.46
C ARG A 116 -9.27 -0.04 -38.38
N GLY A 117 -8.66 -0.34 -37.25
CA GLY A 117 -7.21 -0.25 -37.05
C GLY A 117 -6.74 -1.22 -35.96
N ARG A 118 -5.46 -1.56 -36.00
CA ARG A 118 -4.76 -2.30 -34.94
C ARG A 118 -4.00 -1.29 -34.08
N VAL A 119 -4.19 -1.33 -32.77
CA VAL A 119 -3.47 -0.49 -31.82
C VAL A 119 -2.61 -1.39 -30.94
N ALA A 120 -1.34 -1.05 -30.77
CA ALA A 120 -0.40 -1.76 -29.92
C ALA A 120 0.66 -0.79 -29.38
N LEU A 121 1.22 -1.13 -28.22
CA LEU A 121 2.40 -0.43 -27.70
C LEU A 121 3.62 -0.76 -28.53
N ASP A 122 4.40 0.26 -28.87
CA ASP A 122 5.67 0.17 -29.58
C ASP A 122 6.74 0.96 -28.79
N GLY A 123 7.37 0.30 -27.83
CA GLY A 123 8.30 0.94 -26.90
C GLY A 123 7.64 2.04 -26.06
N THR A 124 8.07 3.27 -26.24
CA THR A 124 7.57 4.45 -25.50
C THR A 124 6.45 5.20 -26.22
N ARG A 125 5.82 4.60 -27.23
CA ARG A 125 4.75 5.21 -28.03
C ARG A 125 3.64 4.21 -28.31
N VAL A 126 2.46 4.73 -28.67
CA VAL A 126 1.32 3.90 -29.10
C VAL A 126 1.29 3.89 -30.63
N GLY A 127 1.54 2.71 -31.21
CA GLY A 127 1.47 2.48 -32.67
C GLY A 127 0.07 2.07 -33.10
N MET A 128 -0.40 2.65 -34.20
CA MET A 128 -1.66 2.34 -34.84
C MET A 128 -1.44 2.03 -36.31
N THR A 129 -1.95 0.89 -36.79
CA THR A 129 -1.81 0.45 -38.19
C THR A 129 -3.19 0.33 -38.82
N PHE A 130 -3.34 0.88 -40.01
CA PHE A 130 -4.61 0.95 -40.72
C PHE A 130 -4.50 0.30 -42.11
N ARG A 131 -5.63 -0.06 -42.69
CA ARG A 131 -5.71 -0.60 -44.06
C ARG A 131 -5.91 0.48 -45.14
N ALA A 132 -6.54 1.59 -44.73
CA ALA A 132 -6.84 2.73 -45.59
C ALA A 132 -6.33 4.04 -44.97
N VAL A 133 -5.94 4.98 -45.79
CA VAL A 133 -5.50 6.32 -45.42
C VAL A 133 -6.64 7.09 -44.73
N ASP A 134 -7.88 6.90 -45.22
CA ASP A 134 -9.06 7.56 -44.65
C ASP A 134 -9.31 7.12 -43.21
N ASP A 135 -9.16 5.82 -42.88
CA ASP A 135 -9.26 5.31 -41.51
C ASP A 135 -8.18 5.93 -40.60
N ARG A 136 -6.95 6.11 -41.10
CA ARG A 136 -5.88 6.76 -40.37
C ARG A 136 -6.18 8.24 -40.07
N GLU A 137 -6.68 9.00 -41.05
CA GLU A 137 -7.00 10.41 -40.84
C GLU A 137 -8.20 10.57 -39.88
N ALA A 138 -9.21 9.70 -39.97
CA ALA A 138 -10.29 9.64 -39.01
C ALA A 138 -9.78 9.32 -37.59
N ALA A 139 -8.91 8.31 -37.46
CA ALA A 139 -8.27 7.96 -36.19
C ALA A 139 -7.45 9.11 -35.62
N ARG A 140 -6.68 9.82 -36.47
CA ARG A 140 -5.90 10.98 -36.05
C ARG A 140 -6.78 12.10 -35.48
N ALA A 141 -7.92 12.38 -36.11
CA ALA A 141 -8.87 13.36 -35.60
C ALA A 141 -9.46 12.91 -34.24
N ALA A 142 -9.88 11.65 -34.14
CA ALA A 142 -10.46 11.07 -32.94
C ALA A 142 -9.47 11.03 -31.75
N VAL A 143 -8.21 10.68 -32.01
CA VAL A 143 -7.17 10.64 -30.97
C VAL A 143 -6.77 12.04 -30.52
N ARG A 144 -6.67 13.00 -31.44
CA ARG A 144 -6.38 14.41 -31.10
C ARG A 144 -7.48 15.01 -30.23
N ASP A 145 -8.73 14.69 -30.51
CA ASP A 145 -9.88 15.16 -29.72
C ASP A 145 -9.87 14.56 -28.33
N LEU A 146 -9.50 13.26 -28.20
CA LEU A 146 -9.48 12.55 -26.92
C LEU A 146 -8.25 12.87 -26.07
N TYR A 147 -7.09 13.02 -26.71
CA TYR A 147 -5.78 13.20 -26.06
C TYR A 147 -4.97 14.30 -26.77
N PRO A 148 -5.30 15.58 -26.55
CA PRO A 148 -4.62 16.70 -27.21
C PRO A 148 -3.15 16.85 -26.81
N GLU A 149 -2.74 16.24 -25.68
CA GLU A 149 -1.37 16.24 -25.17
C GLU A 149 -0.41 15.30 -25.92
N LEU A 150 -0.93 14.38 -26.75
CA LEU A 150 -0.10 13.44 -27.51
C LEU A 150 0.40 14.06 -28.80
N LEU A 151 1.66 13.83 -29.11
CA LEU A 151 2.22 14.12 -30.43
C LEU A 151 1.85 13.01 -31.39
N LEU A 152 1.17 13.37 -32.48
CA LEU A 152 0.72 12.42 -33.50
C LEU A 152 1.62 12.54 -34.73
N ASP A 153 2.41 11.48 -34.97
CA ASP A 153 3.27 11.36 -36.13
C ASP A 153 2.72 10.33 -37.13
N ARG A 154 2.81 10.68 -38.42
CA ARG A 154 2.33 9.86 -39.54
C ARG A 154 3.51 9.22 -40.25
N VAL A 155 3.39 7.94 -40.50
CA VAL A 155 4.35 7.20 -41.31
C VAL A 155 3.60 6.62 -42.52
N ASP A 156 4.04 7.01 -43.69
CA ASP A 156 3.48 6.59 -44.97
C ASP A 156 4.41 5.51 -45.61
N ASP A 157 4.39 4.32 -45.00
CA ASP A 157 5.02 3.12 -45.53
C ASP A 157 4.00 2.30 -46.36
N ASP A 158 4.31 1.06 -46.67
CA ASP A 158 3.42 0.10 -47.38
C ASP A 158 2.03 -0.01 -46.70
N THR A 159 1.98 0.26 -45.41
CA THR A 159 0.72 0.34 -44.66
C THR A 159 0.62 1.70 -43.92
N PRO A 160 -0.54 2.39 -43.97
CA PRO A 160 -0.73 3.65 -43.26
C PRO A 160 -0.59 3.47 -41.76
N GLN A 161 0.36 4.19 -41.16
CA GLN A 161 0.62 4.12 -39.73
C GLN A 161 0.45 5.51 -39.06
N LEU A 162 0.09 5.47 -37.81
CA LEU A 162 0.02 6.64 -36.93
C LEU A 162 0.64 6.30 -35.60
N PHE A 163 1.59 7.10 -35.14
CA PHE A 163 2.21 6.97 -33.83
C PHE A 163 1.74 8.11 -32.94
N ALA A 164 1.43 7.76 -31.69
CA ALA A 164 1.14 8.72 -30.64
C ALA A 164 2.23 8.66 -29.59
N GLU A 165 2.99 9.75 -29.48
CA GLU A 165 4.13 9.88 -28.57
C GLU A 165 3.77 10.78 -27.39
N VAL A 166 4.31 10.44 -26.22
CA VAL A 166 4.17 11.25 -24.99
C VAL A 166 5.28 12.30 -24.95
N THR A 167 4.92 13.56 -24.75
CA THR A 167 5.91 14.64 -24.66
C THR A 167 6.69 14.60 -23.35
N GLN A 168 7.88 15.20 -23.32
CA GLN A 168 8.66 15.34 -22.08
C GLN A 168 7.90 16.12 -20.99
N VAL A 169 7.03 17.03 -21.39
CA VAL A 169 6.17 17.78 -20.45
C VAL A 169 5.15 16.83 -19.82
N THR A 170 4.49 16.02 -20.63
CA THR A 170 3.52 15.03 -20.13
C THR A 170 4.19 13.97 -19.26
N ILE A 171 5.42 13.53 -19.58
CA ILE A 171 6.19 12.63 -18.72
C ILE A 171 6.44 13.29 -17.36
N ALA A 172 6.87 14.55 -17.35
CA ALA A 172 7.10 15.29 -16.09
C ALA A 172 5.82 15.41 -15.24
N GLU A 173 4.66 15.64 -15.88
CA GLU A 173 3.36 15.66 -15.20
C GLU A 173 2.97 14.28 -14.63
N VAL A 174 3.22 13.21 -15.37
CA VAL A 174 2.98 11.83 -14.92
C VAL A 174 3.82 11.52 -13.69
N VAL A 175 5.11 11.91 -13.70
CA VAL A 175 6.01 11.72 -12.56
C VAL A 175 5.55 12.53 -11.35
N GLU A 176 5.20 13.81 -11.55
CA GLU A 176 4.72 14.68 -10.48
C GLU A 176 3.46 14.11 -9.83
N TYR A 177 2.51 13.68 -10.66
CA TYR A 177 1.28 13.01 -10.20
C TYR A 177 1.59 11.71 -9.43
N ALA A 178 2.47 10.86 -9.98
CA ALA A 178 2.82 9.59 -9.36
C ALA A 178 3.50 9.78 -7.99
N VAL A 179 4.41 10.75 -7.88
CA VAL A 179 5.08 11.08 -6.61
C VAL A 179 4.08 11.62 -5.59
N ALA A 180 3.21 12.55 -5.98
CA ALA A 180 2.21 13.13 -5.09
C ALA A 180 1.21 12.08 -4.58
N GLN A 181 0.74 11.21 -5.48
CA GLN A 181 -0.18 10.13 -5.14
C GLN A 181 0.49 9.08 -4.24
N ASN A 182 1.72 8.66 -4.56
CA ASN A 182 2.48 7.72 -3.74
C ASN A 182 2.75 8.29 -2.34
N LEU A 183 3.05 9.59 -2.24
CA LEU A 183 3.24 10.26 -0.96
C LEU A 183 1.98 10.21 -0.10
N THR A 184 0.81 10.44 -0.70
CA THR A 184 -0.49 10.33 -0.02
C THR A 184 -0.76 8.88 0.42
N THR A 185 -0.55 7.91 -0.47
CA THR A 185 -0.72 6.48 -0.17
C THR A 185 0.23 6.02 0.95
N LEU A 186 1.50 6.45 0.92
CA LEU A 186 2.47 6.13 1.97
C LEU A 186 2.06 6.73 3.32
N ARG A 187 1.58 7.97 3.36
CA ARG A 187 1.04 8.58 4.60
C ARG A 187 -0.12 7.76 5.16
N ASN A 188 -1.06 7.37 4.31
CA ASN A 188 -2.17 6.53 4.73
C ASN A 188 -1.68 5.19 5.31
N ARG A 189 -0.75 4.52 4.64
CA ARG A 189 -0.17 3.24 5.11
C ARG A 189 0.54 3.39 6.45
N VAL A 190 1.30 4.45 6.62
CA VAL A 190 2.02 4.72 7.88
C VAL A 190 1.05 5.04 9.00
N ASN A 191 -0.01 5.80 8.74
CA ASN A 191 -1.06 6.07 9.72
C ASN A 191 -1.77 4.79 10.16
N GLU A 192 -2.03 3.88 9.23
CA GLU A 192 -2.63 2.58 9.51
C GLU A 192 -1.73 1.65 10.35
N LEU A 193 -0.40 1.83 10.26
CA LEU A 193 0.55 1.15 11.14
C LEU A 193 0.49 1.66 12.60
N GLY A 194 -0.26 2.73 12.86
CA GLY A 194 -0.37 3.32 14.19
C GLY A 194 0.92 3.98 14.69
N VAL A 195 1.84 4.36 13.79
CA VAL A 195 3.09 5.02 14.14
C VAL A 195 2.80 6.43 14.64
N SER A 196 3.35 6.78 15.78
CA SER A 196 3.25 8.14 16.32
C SER A 196 4.24 9.06 15.62
N GLU A 197 3.77 10.22 15.13
CA GLU A 197 4.57 11.25 14.47
C GLU A 197 5.47 10.75 13.32
N PRO A 198 4.91 10.02 12.34
CA PRO A 198 5.70 9.60 11.20
C PRO A 198 6.03 10.79 10.30
N LEU A 199 7.23 10.80 9.73
CA LEU A 199 7.61 11.77 8.72
C LEU A 199 7.51 11.13 7.34
N VAL A 200 6.68 11.69 6.46
CA VAL A 200 6.58 11.28 5.05
C VAL A 200 6.70 12.52 4.19
N GLN A 201 7.81 12.68 3.52
CA GLN A 201 8.11 13.87 2.73
C GLN A 201 8.81 13.55 1.41
N ARG A 202 8.61 14.42 0.43
CA ARG A 202 9.30 14.34 -0.86
C ARG A 202 10.75 14.81 -0.73
N GLN A 203 11.66 14.10 -1.40
CA GLN A 203 13.07 14.47 -1.52
C GLN A 203 13.49 14.50 -2.99
N GLY A 204 13.72 15.69 -3.52
CA GLY A 204 14.08 15.87 -4.95
C GLY A 204 12.91 15.60 -5.90
N LYS A 205 13.21 15.05 -7.10
CA LYS A 205 12.22 14.88 -8.17
C LYS A 205 11.34 13.66 -8.00
N ASN A 206 11.92 12.49 -7.68
CA ASN A 206 11.27 11.19 -7.70
C ASN A 206 11.48 10.37 -6.42
N ARG A 207 11.98 10.96 -5.32
CA ARG A 207 12.24 10.27 -4.07
C ARG A 207 11.30 10.71 -2.97
N ILE A 208 11.04 9.78 -2.04
CA ILE A 208 10.22 9.98 -0.85
C ILE A 208 11.01 9.43 0.34
N VAL A 209 11.12 10.23 1.39
CA VAL A 209 11.68 9.82 2.68
C VAL A 209 10.52 9.48 3.61
N VAL A 210 10.65 8.35 4.29
CA VAL A 210 9.70 7.86 5.30
C VAL A 210 10.47 7.53 6.57
N GLU A 211 10.11 8.20 7.66
CA GLU A 211 10.66 7.93 8.99
C GLU A 211 9.55 7.39 9.90
N LEU A 212 9.85 6.27 10.54
CA LEU A 212 8.93 5.54 11.38
C LEU A 212 9.50 5.43 12.80
N PRO A 213 9.24 6.43 13.67
CA PRO A 213 9.68 6.37 15.05
C PRO A 213 9.05 5.19 15.80
N GLY A 214 9.85 4.51 16.62
CA GLY A 214 9.39 3.41 17.47
C GLY A 214 9.23 2.05 16.77
N ILE A 215 9.27 1.98 15.44
CA ILE A 215 9.24 0.73 14.69
C ILE A 215 10.62 0.06 14.75
N GLN A 216 10.65 -1.19 15.19
CA GLN A 216 11.90 -1.98 15.26
C GLN A 216 12.00 -3.02 14.15
N ASP A 217 10.88 -3.55 13.67
CA ASP A 217 10.84 -4.50 12.57
C ASP A 217 10.89 -3.79 11.21
N THR A 218 12.12 -3.61 10.72
CA THR A 218 12.40 -3.02 9.40
C THR A 218 11.82 -3.87 8.26
N ALA A 219 11.79 -5.20 8.41
CA ALA A 219 11.33 -6.10 7.35
C ALA A 219 9.81 -6.01 7.19
N GLU A 220 9.06 -5.99 8.27
CA GLU A 220 7.62 -5.83 8.25
C GLU A 220 7.21 -4.45 7.72
N ALA A 221 7.83 -3.38 8.22
CA ALA A 221 7.60 -2.04 7.73
C ALA A 221 7.87 -1.92 6.21
N LYS A 222 8.99 -2.48 5.75
CA LYS A 222 9.34 -2.55 4.33
C LYS A 222 8.31 -3.33 3.52
N ARG A 223 7.81 -4.45 4.05
CA ARG A 223 6.78 -5.27 3.42
C ARG A 223 5.48 -4.47 3.22
N ILE A 224 5.02 -3.75 4.24
CA ILE A 224 3.77 -2.97 4.18
C ILE A 224 3.90 -1.75 3.27
N LEU A 225 4.99 -0.99 3.40
CA LEU A 225 5.21 0.22 2.59
C LEU A 225 5.44 -0.10 1.11
N GLY A 226 6.23 -1.15 0.83
CA GLY A 226 6.66 -1.51 -0.52
C GLY A 226 5.69 -2.37 -1.31
N LYS A 227 4.67 -2.95 -0.66
CA LYS A 227 3.74 -3.85 -1.34
C LYS A 227 2.90 -3.08 -2.35
N VAL A 228 3.11 -3.36 -3.62
CA VAL A 228 2.25 -2.89 -4.71
C VAL A 228 1.24 -3.98 -4.96
N ALA A 229 0.07 -3.83 -4.38
CA ALA A 229 -1.03 -4.73 -4.62
C ALA A 229 -2.22 -3.94 -5.17
N ASN A 230 -2.81 -4.46 -6.20
CA ASN A 230 -4.03 -3.92 -6.78
C ASN A 230 -5.06 -5.05 -6.89
N LEU A 231 -6.32 -4.67 -6.88
CA LEU A 231 -7.42 -5.60 -7.13
C LEU A 231 -8.10 -5.28 -8.45
N GLU A 232 -8.49 -6.32 -9.14
CA GLU A 232 -9.41 -6.23 -10.27
C GLU A 232 -10.60 -7.16 -10.03
N PHE A 233 -11.78 -6.66 -10.29
CA PHE A 233 -13.01 -7.42 -10.26
C PHE A 233 -13.40 -7.77 -11.70
N ARG A 234 -13.47 -9.08 -11.99
CA ARG A 234 -13.76 -9.60 -13.33
C ARG A 234 -14.81 -10.72 -13.23
N LEU A 235 -15.58 -10.93 -14.30
CA LEU A 235 -16.45 -12.09 -14.34
C LEU A 235 -15.63 -13.37 -14.60
N VAL A 236 -16.11 -14.48 -14.03
CA VAL A 236 -15.62 -15.79 -14.42
C VAL A 236 -16.12 -16.07 -15.83
N ALA A 237 -15.19 -16.42 -16.72
CA ALA A 237 -15.50 -16.68 -18.12
C ALA A 237 -16.36 -17.92 -18.27
N GLU A 238 -17.35 -17.87 -19.14
CA GLU A 238 -18.13 -19.03 -19.50
C GLU A 238 -17.28 -20.02 -20.30
N THR A 239 -17.57 -21.31 -20.17
CA THR A 239 -16.84 -22.37 -20.88
C THR A 239 -16.91 -22.20 -22.39
N SER A 240 -18.00 -21.59 -22.88
CA SER A 240 -18.27 -21.30 -24.30
C SER A 240 -17.55 -20.07 -24.82
N ALA A 241 -16.98 -19.21 -23.95
CA ALA A 241 -16.33 -17.97 -24.37
C ALA A 241 -15.06 -18.25 -25.20
N PRO A 242 -14.77 -17.44 -26.23
CA PRO A 242 -13.54 -17.55 -27.02
C PRO A 242 -12.29 -17.40 -26.14
N ILE A 243 -11.20 -18.10 -26.51
CA ILE A 243 -9.92 -18.01 -25.78
C ILE A 243 -9.36 -16.57 -25.81
N SER A 244 -9.66 -15.81 -26.86
CA SER A 244 -9.25 -14.38 -26.97
C SER A 244 -9.89 -13.48 -25.94
N GLU A 245 -11.03 -13.85 -25.37
CA GLU A 245 -11.80 -13.05 -24.40
C GLU A 245 -11.61 -13.48 -22.95
N ARG A 246 -10.92 -14.60 -22.73
CA ARG A 246 -10.66 -15.15 -21.41
C ARG A 246 -9.18 -15.30 -21.13
N GLN A 247 -8.80 -15.28 -19.84
CA GLN A 247 -7.44 -15.47 -19.36
C GLN A 247 -7.47 -16.37 -18.13
N ARG A 248 -6.49 -17.31 -18.08
CA ARG A 248 -6.36 -18.23 -16.96
C ARG A 248 -5.45 -17.65 -15.88
N PHE A 249 -5.86 -17.79 -14.61
CA PHE A 249 -5.10 -17.39 -13.45
C PHE A 249 -5.10 -18.49 -12.40
N ASP A 250 -4.01 -18.60 -11.65
CA ASP A 250 -3.90 -19.49 -10.51
C ASP A 250 -4.57 -18.86 -9.28
N TYR A 251 -5.09 -19.70 -8.38
CA TYR A 251 -5.58 -19.22 -7.09
C TYR A 251 -4.42 -18.85 -6.16
N ARG A 252 -4.65 -17.85 -5.30
CA ARG A 252 -3.82 -17.54 -4.13
C ARG A 252 -4.28 -18.38 -2.96
N GLY A 253 -3.35 -18.70 -2.02
CA GLY A 253 -3.63 -19.44 -0.80
C GLY A 253 -3.19 -20.90 -0.87
N GLU A 254 -2.76 -21.42 0.27
CA GLU A 254 -2.25 -22.80 0.38
C GLU A 254 -3.37 -23.83 0.18
N SER A 255 -4.59 -23.51 0.65
CA SER A 255 -5.76 -24.37 0.53
C SER A 255 -6.21 -24.63 -0.92
N ARG A 256 -5.81 -23.77 -1.86
CA ARG A 256 -6.21 -23.80 -3.28
C ARG A 256 -5.01 -23.91 -4.22
N GLN A 257 -3.84 -24.30 -3.70
CA GLN A 257 -2.64 -24.46 -4.50
C GLN A 257 -2.85 -25.40 -5.69
N GLY A 258 -2.48 -24.96 -6.88
CA GLY A 258 -2.67 -25.71 -8.12
C GLY A 258 -4.07 -25.61 -8.77
N MET A 259 -5.03 -24.95 -8.11
CA MET A 259 -6.30 -24.63 -8.75
C MET A 259 -6.18 -23.41 -9.65
N THR A 260 -6.91 -23.39 -10.76
CA THR A 260 -6.92 -22.29 -11.72
C THR A 260 -8.35 -21.87 -12.05
N GLU A 261 -8.53 -20.60 -12.41
CA GLU A 261 -9.82 -20.05 -12.82
C GLU A 261 -9.66 -19.27 -14.14
N TRP A 262 -10.68 -19.35 -15.00
CA TRP A 262 -10.74 -18.54 -16.21
C TRP A 262 -11.57 -17.29 -15.96
N LEU A 263 -10.97 -16.13 -16.09
CA LEU A 263 -11.64 -14.82 -15.97
C LEU A 263 -11.78 -14.17 -17.35
N GLU A 264 -12.83 -13.39 -17.52
CA GLU A 264 -12.98 -12.49 -18.66
C GLU A 264 -11.88 -11.44 -18.65
N ARG A 265 -11.49 -10.96 -19.82
CA ARG A 265 -10.48 -9.88 -19.92
C ARG A 265 -11.02 -8.53 -19.47
N ASP A 266 -12.34 -8.34 -19.57
CA ASP A 266 -12.97 -7.09 -19.20
C ASP A 266 -12.97 -6.91 -17.68
N ILE A 267 -12.48 -5.75 -17.25
CA ILE A 267 -12.41 -5.34 -15.84
C ILE A 267 -13.69 -4.59 -15.51
N ILE A 268 -14.41 -5.03 -14.48
CA ILE A 268 -15.60 -4.34 -13.97
C ILE A 268 -15.19 -3.08 -13.22
N ILE A 269 -14.34 -3.24 -12.21
CA ILE A 269 -13.73 -2.16 -11.41
C ILE A 269 -12.34 -2.57 -10.95
N THR A 270 -11.53 -1.58 -10.59
CA THR A 270 -10.22 -1.76 -9.96
C THR A 270 -10.26 -1.35 -8.49
N GLY A 271 -9.24 -1.74 -7.73
CA GLY A 271 -9.09 -1.35 -6.32
C GLY A 271 -8.99 0.16 -6.08
N GLU A 272 -8.74 0.96 -7.10
CA GLU A 272 -8.70 2.43 -7.01
C GLU A 272 -10.07 3.04 -6.67
N ARG A 273 -11.16 2.32 -6.94
CA ARG A 273 -12.53 2.72 -6.62
C ARG A 273 -12.96 2.34 -5.19
N VAL A 274 -12.07 1.74 -4.42
CA VAL A 274 -12.34 1.42 -3.01
C VAL A 274 -12.10 2.66 -2.15
N SER A 275 -13.15 3.14 -1.51
CA SER A 275 -13.08 4.28 -0.58
C SER A 275 -12.77 3.85 0.85
N ASN A 276 -13.19 2.64 1.25
CA ASN A 276 -12.90 2.06 2.56
C ASN A 276 -12.88 0.54 2.50
N ALA A 277 -12.06 -0.07 3.35
CA ALA A 277 -12.01 -1.51 3.54
C ALA A 277 -11.73 -1.85 5.01
N ALA A 278 -12.42 -2.85 5.55
CA ALA A 278 -12.23 -3.31 6.93
C ALA A 278 -12.25 -4.84 7.00
N SER A 279 -11.29 -5.41 7.72
CA SER A 279 -11.33 -6.84 8.03
C SER A 279 -12.41 -7.12 9.07
N SER A 280 -13.13 -8.22 8.91
CA SER A 280 -14.22 -8.65 9.78
C SER A 280 -14.37 -10.18 9.73
N PHE A 281 -15.33 -10.70 10.48
CA PHE A 281 -15.70 -12.10 10.42
C PHE A 281 -17.15 -12.22 9.97
N ASP A 282 -17.45 -13.26 9.21
CA ASP A 282 -18.82 -13.59 8.83
C ASP A 282 -19.58 -14.29 9.98
N GLN A 283 -20.85 -14.62 9.75
CA GLN A 283 -21.69 -15.29 10.74
C GLN A 283 -21.17 -16.68 11.14
N ASN A 284 -20.29 -17.27 10.36
CA ASN A 284 -19.67 -18.58 10.60
C ASN A 284 -18.27 -18.46 11.23
N GLY A 285 -17.83 -17.23 11.58
CA GLY A 285 -16.50 -16.97 12.11
C GLY A 285 -15.38 -17.03 11.05
N GLN A 286 -15.72 -17.02 9.75
CA GLN A 286 -14.74 -17.01 8.68
C GLN A 286 -14.28 -15.57 8.40
N PRO A 287 -12.97 -15.35 8.14
CA PRO A 287 -12.44 -14.02 7.85
C PRO A 287 -13.02 -13.48 6.54
N ASN A 288 -13.39 -12.21 6.55
CA ASN A 288 -13.86 -11.50 5.37
C ASN A 288 -13.29 -10.06 5.34
N VAL A 289 -13.44 -9.39 4.20
CA VAL A 289 -13.15 -7.96 4.06
C VAL A 289 -14.40 -7.26 3.59
N GLN A 290 -14.88 -6.33 4.40
CA GLN A 290 -15.96 -5.43 4.03
C GLN A 290 -15.38 -4.30 3.17
N ILE A 291 -15.99 -4.05 2.02
CA ILE A 291 -15.56 -3.05 1.04
C ILE A 291 -16.66 -2.02 0.86
N THR A 292 -16.24 -0.76 0.84
CA THR A 292 -17.06 0.37 0.42
C THR A 292 -16.41 1.02 -0.81
N LEU A 293 -17.16 1.12 -1.89
CA LEU A 293 -16.75 1.78 -3.13
C LEU A 293 -17.11 3.26 -3.12
N ASP A 294 -16.45 4.03 -3.97
CA ASP A 294 -16.87 5.37 -4.32
C ASP A 294 -18.19 5.36 -5.13
N GLY A 295 -18.77 6.53 -5.39
CA GLY A 295 -20.04 6.62 -6.09
C GLY A 295 -20.02 6.04 -7.50
N GLU A 296 -18.93 6.23 -8.23
CA GLU A 296 -18.77 5.71 -9.60
C GLU A 296 -18.53 4.20 -9.60
N GLY A 297 -17.67 3.70 -8.71
CA GLY A 297 -17.41 2.26 -8.53
C GLY A 297 -18.70 1.52 -8.13
N GLY A 298 -19.51 2.09 -7.23
CA GLY A 298 -20.79 1.53 -6.84
C GLY A 298 -21.77 1.42 -8.01
N MET A 299 -21.84 2.43 -8.88
CA MET A 299 -22.67 2.38 -10.08
C MET A 299 -22.18 1.34 -11.10
N LEU A 300 -20.87 1.26 -11.34
CA LEU A 300 -20.29 0.27 -12.25
C LEU A 300 -20.51 -1.15 -11.73
N MET A 301 -20.26 -1.39 -10.44
CA MET A 301 -20.49 -2.68 -9.80
C MET A 301 -21.96 -3.09 -9.86
N SER A 302 -22.87 -2.18 -9.54
CA SER A 302 -24.32 -2.45 -9.58
C SER A 302 -24.79 -2.79 -11.00
N ARG A 303 -24.33 -2.05 -12.01
CA ARG A 303 -24.67 -2.32 -13.41
C ARG A 303 -24.18 -3.69 -13.85
N ALA A 304 -22.90 -4.01 -13.57
CA ALA A 304 -22.29 -5.27 -13.97
C ALA A 304 -22.95 -6.47 -13.26
N THR A 305 -23.17 -6.38 -11.95
CA THR A 305 -23.71 -7.50 -11.17
C THR A 305 -25.20 -7.71 -11.42
N ARG A 306 -25.97 -6.67 -11.70
CA ARG A 306 -27.40 -6.78 -12.07
C ARG A 306 -27.59 -7.57 -13.36
N ALA A 307 -26.71 -7.37 -14.34
CA ALA A 307 -26.74 -8.11 -15.61
C ALA A 307 -26.23 -9.54 -15.50
N ASN A 308 -25.51 -9.87 -14.41
CA ASN A 308 -24.76 -11.13 -14.27
C ASN A 308 -25.11 -11.88 -12.95
N VAL A 309 -26.34 -11.75 -12.47
CA VAL A 309 -26.84 -12.53 -11.30
C VAL A 309 -26.73 -14.04 -11.59
N LYS A 310 -26.31 -14.82 -10.60
CA LYS A 310 -25.98 -16.24 -10.64
C LYS A 310 -24.67 -16.58 -11.37
N ARG A 311 -24.01 -15.64 -12.02
CA ARG A 311 -22.64 -15.84 -12.50
C ARG A 311 -21.63 -15.70 -11.36
N ARG A 312 -20.41 -16.18 -11.56
CA ARG A 312 -19.31 -16.03 -10.59
C ARG A 312 -18.51 -14.79 -10.94
N MET A 313 -18.07 -14.07 -9.90
CA MET A 313 -17.20 -12.90 -10.03
C MET A 313 -15.87 -13.18 -9.35
N GLY A 314 -14.80 -13.18 -10.11
CA GLY A 314 -13.43 -13.34 -9.60
C GLY A 314 -12.87 -12.04 -9.08
N VAL A 315 -12.23 -12.13 -7.92
CA VAL A 315 -11.40 -11.07 -7.34
C VAL A 315 -9.95 -11.42 -7.63
N LEU A 316 -9.33 -10.69 -8.56
CA LEU A 316 -7.96 -10.90 -8.99
C LEU A 316 -7.03 -9.97 -8.20
N PHE A 317 -6.09 -10.55 -7.50
CA PHE A 317 -5.02 -9.86 -6.78
C PHE A 317 -3.80 -9.74 -7.69
N ILE A 318 -3.29 -8.54 -7.83
CA ILE A 318 -2.12 -8.23 -8.65
C ILE A 318 -1.03 -7.73 -7.73
N GLU A 319 0.07 -8.45 -7.67
CA GLU A 319 1.24 -8.11 -6.88
C GLU A 319 2.45 -7.91 -7.79
N ARG A 320 3.08 -6.74 -7.74
CA ARG A 320 4.34 -6.53 -8.47
C ARG A 320 5.49 -7.16 -7.72
N LYS A 321 6.20 -8.06 -8.39
CA LYS A 321 7.39 -8.74 -7.90
C LYS A 321 8.60 -8.40 -8.77
N TYR A 322 9.78 -8.63 -8.25
CA TYR A 322 11.03 -8.42 -8.98
C TYR A 322 11.76 -9.75 -9.12
N ARG A 323 12.12 -10.08 -10.35
CA ARG A 323 13.04 -11.20 -10.64
C ARG A 323 14.44 -10.64 -10.66
N THR A 324 15.30 -11.13 -9.79
CA THR A 324 16.71 -10.76 -9.76
C THR A 324 17.45 -11.59 -10.80
N ARG A 325 18.09 -10.92 -11.73
CA ARG A 325 19.01 -11.51 -12.72
C ARG A 325 20.40 -10.93 -12.49
N TYR A 326 21.41 -11.76 -12.55
CA TYR A 326 22.81 -11.36 -12.44
C TYR A 326 23.38 -11.34 -13.86
N GLU A 327 23.84 -10.20 -14.31
CA GLU A 327 24.55 -10.04 -15.57
C GLU A 327 25.96 -9.56 -15.27
N THR A 328 26.92 -10.02 -16.08
CA THR A 328 28.31 -9.54 -16.01
C THR A 328 28.47 -8.45 -17.04
N ASP A 329 28.86 -7.26 -16.63
CA ASP A 329 29.15 -6.14 -17.53
C ASP A 329 30.42 -6.40 -18.34
N GLU A 330 30.72 -5.49 -19.30
CA GLU A 330 31.91 -5.58 -20.15
C GLU A 330 33.23 -5.47 -19.37
N GLU A 331 33.18 -4.95 -18.13
CA GLU A 331 34.32 -4.79 -17.20
C GLU A 331 34.47 -6.00 -16.28
N GLY A 332 33.61 -7.02 -16.37
CA GLY A 332 33.63 -8.24 -15.55
C GLY A 332 33.00 -8.09 -14.16
N ALA A 333 32.32 -6.97 -13.88
CA ALA A 333 31.58 -6.78 -12.65
C ALA A 333 30.18 -7.39 -12.73
N THR A 334 29.72 -8.02 -11.64
CA THR A 334 28.35 -8.56 -11.58
C THR A 334 27.36 -7.46 -11.28
N VAL A 335 26.54 -7.13 -12.27
CA VAL A 335 25.42 -6.18 -12.12
C VAL A 335 24.14 -6.94 -11.78
N VAL A 336 23.46 -6.47 -10.77
CA VAL A 336 22.18 -7.02 -10.31
C VAL A 336 21.04 -6.30 -11.02
N ILE A 337 20.42 -6.95 -12.00
CA ILE A 337 19.24 -6.44 -12.72
C ILE A 337 17.99 -6.95 -12.02
N ARG A 338 17.05 -6.08 -11.74
CA ARG A 338 15.76 -6.41 -11.15
C ARG A 338 14.66 -6.16 -12.16
N ASP A 339 14.22 -7.21 -12.83
CA ASP A 339 13.13 -7.15 -13.80
C ASP A 339 11.77 -7.20 -13.06
N PRO A 340 10.95 -6.17 -13.13
CA PRO A 340 9.62 -6.18 -12.54
C PRO A 340 8.68 -7.10 -13.34
N TYR A 341 7.81 -7.83 -12.63
CA TYR A 341 6.71 -8.57 -13.24
C TYR A 341 5.49 -8.57 -12.33
N ASP A 342 4.30 -8.57 -12.93
CA ASP A 342 3.06 -8.61 -12.17
C ASP A 342 2.61 -10.07 -12.00
N GLU A 343 2.62 -10.54 -10.75
CA GLU A 343 2.02 -11.83 -10.39
C GLU A 343 0.53 -11.61 -10.14
N LYS A 344 -0.30 -12.28 -10.96
CA LYS A 344 -1.76 -12.17 -10.91
C LYS A 344 -2.35 -13.47 -10.39
N LYS A 345 -3.07 -13.43 -9.27
CA LYS A 345 -3.70 -14.60 -8.64
C LYS A 345 -5.13 -14.31 -8.22
N VAL A 346 -5.99 -15.29 -8.37
CA VAL A 346 -7.39 -15.20 -7.91
C VAL A 346 -7.43 -15.38 -6.40
N LEU A 347 -8.00 -14.42 -5.67
CA LEU A 347 -8.28 -14.56 -4.24
C LEU A 347 -9.49 -15.46 -4.02
N THR A 348 -10.59 -15.11 -4.68
CA THR A 348 -11.86 -15.80 -4.53
C THR A 348 -12.72 -15.57 -5.77
N ALA A 349 -13.68 -16.44 -6.01
CA ALA A 349 -14.62 -16.32 -7.12
C ALA A 349 -16.05 -16.70 -6.68
N PRO A 350 -16.68 -15.87 -5.81
CA PRO A 350 -18.03 -16.13 -5.31
C PRO A 350 -19.11 -15.98 -6.40
N VAL A 351 -20.27 -16.58 -6.14
CA VAL A 351 -21.46 -16.42 -6.99
C VAL A 351 -22.15 -15.10 -6.62
N ILE A 352 -22.51 -14.32 -7.63
CA ILE A 352 -23.30 -13.09 -7.48
C ILE A 352 -24.73 -13.49 -7.11
N GLN A 353 -25.13 -13.33 -5.85
CA GLN A 353 -26.45 -13.66 -5.36
C GLN A 353 -27.52 -12.63 -5.78
N SER A 354 -27.14 -11.37 -5.75
CA SER A 354 -27.98 -10.22 -6.10
C SER A 354 -27.13 -9.09 -6.65
N ALA A 355 -27.74 -8.06 -7.20
CA ALA A 355 -27.02 -6.85 -7.60
C ALA A 355 -26.30 -6.26 -6.38
N LEU A 356 -24.99 -6.10 -6.51
CA LEU A 356 -24.15 -5.48 -5.48
C LEU A 356 -24.27 -3.97 -5.57
N GLY A 357 -24.26 -3.30 -4.42
CA GLY A 357 -24.22 -1.85 -4.32
C GLY A 357 -22.80 -1.33 -4.13
N ALA A 358 -22.71 -0.15 -3.51
CA ALA A 358 -21.45 0.44 -3.12
C ALA A 358 -20.78 -0.31 -1.93
N GLN A 359 -21.52 -1.14 -1.20
CA GLN A 359 -21.00 -1.91 -0.08
C GLN A 359 -21.21 -3.40 -0.32
N PHE A 360 -20.16 -4.19 -0.13
CA PHE A 360 -20.18 -5.64 -0.23
C PHE A 360 -19.00 -6.24 0.55
N GLN A 361 -18.94 -7.57 0.63
CA GLN A 361 -17.86 -8.26 1.34
C GLN A 361 -17.16 -9.26 0.42
N ILE A 362 -15.84 -9.35 0.58
CA ILE A 362 -15.02 -10.42 0.01
C ILE A 362 -14.91 -11.52 1.05
N THR A 363 -15.36 -12.72 0.71
CA THR A 363 -15.30 -13.92 1.54
C THR A 363 -14.37 -14.96 0.95
N GLY A 364 -14.06 -16.01 1.72
CA GLY A 364 -13.22 -17.12 1.26
C GLY A 364 -11.73 -16.81 1.32
N LEU A 365 -11.32 -16.05 2.32
CA LEU A 365 -9.91 -15.80 2.68
C LEU A 365 -9.45 -16.93 3.62
N ASP A 366 -8.18 -17.30 3.54
CA ASP A 366 -7.65 -18.46 4.26
C ASP A 366 -7.46 -18.18 5.76
N ASN A 367 -7.08 -16.96 6.14
CA ASN A 367 -6.82 -16.59 7.53
C ASN A 367 -7.10 -15.10 7.83
N PRO A 368 -7.26 -14.72 9.13
CA PRO A 368 -7.50 -13.34 9.53
C PRO A 368 -6.36 -12.38 9.18
N GLY A 369 -5.12 -12.88 9.15
CA GLY A 369 -3.95 -12.07 8.74
C GLY A 369 -4.05 -11.61 7.29
N GLU A 370 -4.47 -12.51 6.39
CA GLU A 370 -4.71 -12.19 4.98
C GLU A 370 -5.83 -11.16 4.83
N ALA A 371 -6.92 -11.30 5.59
CA ALA A 371 -8.03 -10.34 5.57
C ALA A 371 -7.58 -8.95 6.06
N SER A 372 -6.82 -8.88 7.14
CA SER A 372 -6.29 -7.62 7.67
C SER A 372 -5.31 -6.96 6.71
N GLU A 373 -4.40 -7.73 6.11
CA GLU A 373 -3.45 -7.24 5.14
C GLU A 373 -4.16 -6.69 3.88
N LEU A 374 -5.15 -7.42 3.39
CA LEU A 374 -5.94 -7.02 2.23
C LEU A 374 -6.74 -5.74 2.53
N ALA A 375 -7.40 -5.66 3.69
CA ALA A 375 -8.13 -4.48 4.12
C ALA A 375 -7.21 -3.26 4.24
N LEU A 376 -6.02 -3.42 4.85
CA LEU A 376 -5.01 -2.39 4.97
C LEU A 376 -4.58 -1.86 3.59
N MET A 377 -4.24 -2.75 2.66
CA MET A 377 -3.80 -2.37 1.32
C MET A 377 -4.88 -1.63 0.53
N LEU A 378 -6.13 -2.08 0.65
CA LEU A 378 -7.27 -1.45 -0.02
C LEU A 378 -7.58 -0.06 0.55
N ARG A 379 -7.62 0.06 1.89
CA ARG A 379 -7.91 1.32 2.58
C ARG A 379 -6.81 2.36 2.37
N ALA A 380 -5.56 1.93 2.42
CA ALA A 380 -4.42 2.83 2.19
C ALA A 380 -4.27 3.25 0.72
N GLY A 381 -4.92 2.55 -0.20
CA GLY A 381 -4.89 2.82 -1.63
C GLY A 381 -3.75 2.14 -2.37
N ALA A 382 -3.92 2.05 -3.68
CA ALA A 382 -2.89 1.55 -4.59
C ALA A 382 -1.80 2.60 -4.79
N LEU A 383 -0.55 2.15 -4.95
CA LEU A 383 0.54 3.01 -5.38
C LEU A 383 0.35 3.34 -6.87
N ALA A 384 0.44 4.62 -7.22
CA ALA A 384 0.34 5.08 -8.61
C ALA A 384 1.51 4.55 -9.46
N ALA A 385 2.69 4.46 -8.85
CA ALA A 385 3.86 3.82 -9.44
C ALA A 385 4.58 2.96 -8.40
N PRO A 386 5.30 1.92 -8.82
CA PRO A 386 6.12 1.11 -7.93
C PRO A 386 7.18 1.95 -7.20
N LEU A 387 7.57 1.49 -6.02
CA LEU A 387 8.60 2.12 -5.21
C LEU A 387 9.76 1.14 -5.02
N SER A 388 10.97 1.61 -5.24
CA SER A 388 12.19 0.89 -4.89
C SER A 388 12.79 1.44 -3.59
N PHE A 389 13.26 0.55 -2.71
CA PHE A 389 13.97 0.96 -1.51
C PHE A 389 15.43 1.22 -1.86
N VAL A 390 15.81 2.48 -1.92
CA VAL A 390 17.20 2.91 -2.15
C VAL A 390 18.01 2.76 -0.88
N GLU A 391 17.40 3.12 0.26
CA GLU A 391 18.03 3.03 1.57
C GLU A 391 17.02 2.58 2.61
N ALA A 392 17.45 1.69 3.52
CA ALA A 392 16.69 1.27 4.67
C ALA A 392 17.66 1.19 5.86
N ARG A 393 17.59 2.19 6.74
CA ARG A 393 18.50 2.31 7.87
C ARG A 393 17.73 2.19 9.18
N PRO A 394 17.97 1.16 9.99
CA PRO A 394 17.48 1.15 11.35
C PRO A 394 18.25 2.16 12.19
N VAL A 395 17.55 2.96 12.95
CA VAL A 395 18.11 3.91 13.93
C VAL A 395 17.96 3.29 15.31
N GLY A 396 19.07 2.86 15.89
CA GLY A 396 19.07 2.19 17.20
C GLY A 396 18.79 3.17 18.36
N PRO A 397 18.30 2.66 19.49
CA PRO A 397 17.99 3.47 20.68
C PRO A 397 19.22 3.94 21.46
N SER A 398 20.41 3.40 21.19
CA SER A 398 21.62 3.69 21.98
C SER A 398 22.07 5.17 22.00
N PRO A 399 22.13 5.87 20.84
CA PRO A 399 22.41 7.31 20.84
C PRO A 399 21.26 8.11 21.45
N CYS A 400 20.04 7.61 21.34
CA CYS A 400 18.83 8.25 21.83
C CYS A 400 18.72 8.24 23.35
N ALA A 401 19.09 7.13 24.00
CA ALA A 401 19.07 7.03 25.47
C ALA A 401 20.03 8.05 26.11
N GLN A 402 21.22 8.17 25.57
CA GLN A 402 22.21 9.15 26.02
C GLN A 402 21.76 10.60 25.80
N ASN A 403 21.13 10.89 24.65
CA ASN A 403 20.59 12.21 24.38
C ASN A 403 19.41 12.58 25.29
N ILE A 404 18.56 11.62 25.64
CA ILE A 404 17.47 11.83 26.61
C ILE A 404 18.03 12.11 28.00
N GLU A 405 19.03 11.32 28.43
CA GLU A 405 19.69 11.50 29.74
C GLU A 405 20.33 12.88 29.85
N LEU A 406 21.15 13.29 28.86
CA LEU A 406 21.76 14.63 28.80
C LEU A 406 20.70 15.75 28.72
N GLY A 407 19.61 15.54 27.97
CA GLY A 407 18.50 16.48 27.88
C GLY A 407 17.77 16.65 29.21
N MET A 408 17.51 15.56 29.92
CA MET A 408 16.91 15.60 31.26
C MET A 408 17.80 16.26 32.31
N GLU A 409 19.11 15.97 32.30
CA GLU A 409 20.08 16.64 33.17
C GLU A 409 20.11 18.14 32.91
N SER A 410 20.15 18.56 31.64
CA SER A 410 20.14 19.98 31.23
C SER A 410 18.86 20.69 31.65
N LEU A 411 17.71 20.02 31.53
CA LEU A 411 16.40 20.54 31.97
C LEU A 411 16.36 20.72 33.50
N GLN A 412 16.82 19.72 34.25
CA GLN A 412 16.89 19.80 35.71
C GLN A 412 17.81 20.92 36.17
N LEU A 413 18.99 21.05 35.57
CA LEU A 413 19.93 22.12 35.87
C LEU A 413 19.34 23.50 35.54
N GLY A 414 18.69 23.63 34.39
CA GLY A 414 18.01 24.87 33.99
C GLY A 414 16.89 25.26 34.94
N LEU A 415 16.05 24.29 35.34
CA LEU A 415 14.98 24.49 36.30
C LEU A 415 15.55 24.92 37.69
N ALA A 416 16.59 24.22 38.15
CA ALA A 416 17.26 24.54 39.42
C ALA A 416 17.83 25.97 39.43
N LEU A 417 18.46 26.38 38.31
CA LEU A 417 18.96 27.75 38.16
C LEU A 417 17.86 28.81 38.16
N VAL A 418 16.72 28.53 37.49
CA VAL A 418 15.55 29.42 37.51
C VAL A 418 15.00 29.54 38.92
N VAL A 419 14.82 28.42 39.63
CA VAL A 419 14.33 28.39 41.04
C VAL A 419 15.27 29.17 41.96
N LEU A 420 16.57 29.11 41.73
CA LEU A 420 17.57 29.80 42.56
C LEU A 420 17.69 31.30 42.21
N LEU A 421 17.61 31.68 40.93
CA LEU A 421 17.80 33.07 40.48
C LEU A 421 16.55 33.93 40.65
N MET A 422 15.34 33.34 40.52
CA MET A 422 14.08 34.09 40.63
C MET A 422 13.90 34.75 41.99
N PRO A 423 14.07 34.06 43.16
CA PRO A 423 13.99 34.71 44.49
C PRO A 423 15.07 35.76 44.67
N VAL A 424 16.28 35.56 44.16
CA VAL A 424 17.42 36.52 44.29
C VAL A 424 17.16 37.79 43.48
N SER A 425 16.65 37.64 42.25
CA SER A 425 16.37 38.74 41.32
C SER A 425 15.14 39.55 41.71
N SER A 426 14.05 38.89 42.15
CA SER A 426 12.74 39.51 42.39
C SER A 426 12.42 39.66 43.89
N ARG A 427 13.33 39.35 44.80
CA ARG A 427 13.15 39.37 46.25
C ARG A 427 11.89 38.56 46.65
N LEU A 428 11.02 39.11 47.54
CA LEU A 428 9.82 38.44 48.02
C LEU A 428 8.79 38.18 46.93
N SER A 429 8.71 38.99 45.88
CA SER A 429 7.78 38.80 44.76
C SER A 429 8.14 37.59 43.87
N GLY A 430 9.42 37.21 43.79
CA GLY A 430 9.88 36.06 43.04
C GLY A 430 9.46 34.72 43.62
N VAL A 431 9.28 34.64 44.93
CA VAL A 431 8.77 33.42 45.61
C VAL A 431 7.29 33.21 45.31
N LEU A 432 6.50 34.26 45.23
CA LEU A 432 5.06 34.21 44.89
C LEU A 432 4.82 33.76 43.43
N THR A 433 5.68 34.17 42.51
CA THR A 433 5.57 33.76 41.09
C THR A 433 6.02 32.31 40.84
N LEU A 434 6.75 31.72 41.77
CA LEU A 434 7.24 30.35 41.66
C LEU A 434 6.21 29.33 42.16
N VAL A 435 5.25 29.79 43.00
CA VAL A 435 4.17 28.98 43.59
C VAL A 435 2.86 29.09 42.78
N ALA A 436 2.71 30.10 41.91
CA ALA A 436 1.62 30.28 40.96
C ALA A 436 1.90 29.57 39.64
#